data_066db33a7f60ea83efd1c8908a59e8ee
#
_entry.id   066db33a7f60ea83efd1c8908a59e8ee
#
_cell.length_a   1.000
_cell.length_b   1.000
_cell.length_c   1.000
_cell.angle_alpha   90.00
_cell.angle_beta   90.00
_cell.angle_gamma   90.00
#
_symmetry.space_group_name_H-M   'P 1'
#
loop_
_entity.id
_entity.type
_entity.pdbx_description
1 polymer ?
#
loop_
_entity_poly.entity_id
_entity_poly.type
_entity_poly.pdbx_seq_one_letter_code
_entity_poly.pdbx_strand_id
1 'polypeptide(L)'
;LVHRRARRRGIGEALMGELDRLARACGKSLLVLDTVSGSAAERLYLKTGWTRVGEIPDYALMPDGTPCPTTYFYKRLAVAG
;
A
#
# COMPACT_ATOMS: atom_id res chain seq x y z
N LEU A 1 11.68 8.30 -2.75
CA LEU A 1 12.21 7.04 -3.24
C LEU A 1 12.93 6.28 -2.14
N VAL A 2 12.48 5.08 -1.87
CA VAL A 2 13.07 4.29 -0.80
C VAL A 2 14.25 3.51 -1.37
N HIS A 3 15.43 3.83 -0.86
CA HIS A 3 16.64 3.13 -1.24
C HIS A 3 16.55 1.67 -0.77
N ARG A 4 17.27 0.78 -1.46
CA ARG A 4 17.24 -0.63 -1.11
C ARG A 4 17.52 -0.88 0.37
N ARG A 5 18.48 -0.19 0.94
CA ARG A 5 18.79 -0.36 2.36
C ARG A 5 17.74 0.26 3.23
N ALA A 6 17.03 1.24 2.72
CA ALA A 6 16.01 1.94 3.47
C ALA A 6 14.69 1.21 3.47
N ARG A 7 14.64 0.01 2.91
CA ARG A 7 13.42 -0.79 2.97
C ARG A 7 13.11 -1.29 4.35
N ARG A 8 13.80 -0.76 5.32
CA ARG A 8 13.52 -1.13 6.68
C ARG A 8 12.14 -0.69 7.05
N ARG A 9 11.55 -1.46 7.95
CA ARG A 9 10.20 -1.25 8.38
C ARG A 9 9.94 0.18 8.81
N GLY A 10 10.86 0.75 9.60
CA GLY A 10 10.68 2.10 10.10
C GLY A 10 10.52 3.12 9.01
N ILE A 11 11.29 2.97 7.93
CA ILE A 11 11.21 3.92 6.82
C ILE A 11 9.92 3.73 6.04
N GLY A 12 9.53 2.47 5.82
CA GLY A 12 8.27 2.21 5.13
C GLY A 12 7.08 2.75 5.89
N GLU A 13 7.07 2.59 7.21
CA GLU A 13 5.99 3.10 8.02
C GLU A 13 5.96 4.62 8.02
N ALA A 14 7.13 5.25 8.03
CA ALA A 14 7.21 6.70 7.96
C ALA A 14 6.65 7.23 6.65
N LEU A 15 6.94 6.54 5.54
CA LEU A 15 6.42 6.94 4.24
C LEU A 15 4.90 6.79 4.19
N MET A 16 4.36 5.74 4.82
CA MET A 16 2.92 5.55 4.87
C MET A 16 2.27 6.67 5.70
N GLY A 17 2.89 7.06 6.81
CA GLY A 17 2.39 8.17 7.61
C GLY A 17 2.39 9.47 6.85
N GLU A 18 3.43 9.71 6.07
CA GLU A 18 3.52 10.92 5.27
C GLU A 18 2.45 10.93 4.19
N LEU A 19 2.18 9.78 3.57
CA LEU A 19 1.12 9.67 2.59
C LEU A 19 -0.23 10.00 3.19
N ASP A 20 -0.51 9.49 4.40
CA ASP A 20 -1.75 9.79 5.09
C ASP A 20 -1.89 11.30 5.31
N ARG A 21 -0.82 11.94 5.76
CA ARG A 21 -0.84 13.36 6.05
C ARG A 21 -1.10 14.17 4.79
N LEU A 22 -0.41 13.82 3.71
CA LEU A 22 -0.58 14.54 2.45
C LEU A 22 -1.99 14.34 1.89
N ALA A 23 -2.51 13.12 1.98
CA ALA A 23 -3.84 12.84 1.48
C ALA A 23 -4.90 13.64 2.24
N ARG A 24 -4.75 13.74 3.56
CA ARG A 24 -5.67 14.52 4.36
C ARG A 24 -5.58 16.00 4.02
N ALA A 25 -4.36 16.48 3.79
CA ALA A 25 -4.18 17.88 3.42
C ALA A 25 -4.84 18.18 2.08
N CYS A 26 -4.96 17.18 1.21
CA CYS A 26 -5.62 17.33 -0.08
C CYS A 26 -7.12 17.07 -0.02
N GLY A 27 -7.66 16.83 1.17
CA GLY A 27 -9.08 16.59 1.33
C GLY A 27 -9.55 15.20 0.97
N LYS A 28 -8.63 14.25 0.87
CA LYS A 28 -9.00 12.87 0.55
C LYS A 28 -9.48 12.15 1.80
N SER A 29 -10.51 11.33 1.64
CA SER A 29 -11.05 10.53 2.73
C SER A 29 -10.88 9.04 2.49
N LEU A 30 -10.44 8.66 1.31
CA LEU A 30 -10.27 7.24 0.96
C LEU A 30 -9.04 7.08 0.09
N LEU A 31 -8.21 6.13 0.45
CA LEU A 31 -7.06 5.75 -0.35
C LEU A 31 -7.22 4.31 -0.80
N VAL A 32 -6.77 4.02 -2.00
CA VAL A 32 -6.79 2.67 -2.56
C VAL A 32 -5.43 2.39 -3.18
N LEU A 33 -4.94 1.19 -2.97
CA LEU A 33 -3.71 0.76 -3.62
C LEU A 33 -3.77 -0.73 -3.90
N ASP A 34 -2.83 -1.19 -4.71
CA ASP A 34 -2.70 -2.60 -5.00
C ASP A 34 -1.23 -2.99 -4.94
N THR A 35 -0.99 -4.26 -4.74
CA THR A 35 0.37 -4.78 -4.68
C THR A 35 0.36 -6.26 -5.06
N VAL A 36 1.53 -6.78 -5.40
CA VAL A 36 1.67 -8.20 -5.69
C VAL A 36 1.32 -8.99 -4.44
N SER A 37 0.45 -9.99 -4.62
CA SER A 37 0.02 -10.82 -3.51
C SER A 37 1.20 -11.57 -2.90
N GLY A 38 1.19 -11.67 -1.57
CA GLY A 38 2.25 -12.37 -0.85
C GLY A 38 3.53 -11.60 -0.69
N SER A 39 3.56 -10.35 -1.10
CA SER A 39 4.76 -9.53 -0.97
C SER A 39 4.90 -8.96 0.43
N ALA A 40 6.10 -8.49 0.73
CA ALA A 40 6.34 -7.84 2.02
C ALA A 40 5.50 -6.57 2.16
N ALA A 41 5.13 -5.97 1.05
CA ALA A 41 4.31 -4.75 1.07
C ALA A 41 2.94 -5.02 1.70
N GLU A 42 2.39 -6.22 1.52
CA GLU A 42 1.11 -6.54 2.14
C GLU A 42 1.17 -6.43 3.65
N ARG A 43 2.26 -6.91 4.23
CA ARG A 43 2.42 -6.82 5.68
C ARG A 43 2.51 -5.39 6.15
N LEU A 44 3.24 -4.57 5.39
CA LEU A 44 3.37 -3.17 5.73
C LEU A 44 2.01 -2.49 5.71
N TYR A 45 1.20 -2.75 4.70
CA TYR A 45 -0.10 -2.12 4.60
C TYR A 45 -1.01 -2.55 5.74
N LEU A 46 -1.06 -3.83 6.04
CA LEU A 46 -1.87 -4.32 7.14
C LEU A 46 -1.41 -3.71 8.46
N LYS A 47 -0.11 -3.57 8.64
CA LYS A 47 0.45 -3.03 9.86
C LYS A 47 0.15 -1.53 10.01
N THR A 48 0.02 -0.82 8.90
CA THR A 48 -0.17 0.62 8.92
C THR A 48 -1.64 1.01 8.73
N GLY A 49 -2.56 0.07 8.93
CA GLY A 49 -3.97 0.40 9.02
C GLY A 49 -4.79 0.22 7.76
N TRP A 50 -4.21 -0.39 6.74
CA TRP A 50 -4.96 -0.65 5.51
C TRP A 50 -5.78 -1.91 5.65
N THR A 51 -6.92 -1.95 4.97
CA THR A 51 -7.81 -3.10 4.98
C THR A 51 -7.71 -3.83 3.64
N ARG A 52 -7.52 -5.13 3.71
CA ARG A 52 -7.45 -5.95 2.52
C ARG A 52 -8.84 -6.10 1.92
N VAL A 53 -8.95 -5.77 0.64
CA VAL A 53 -10.20 -5.92 -0.09
C VAL A 53 -10.33 -7.32 -0.67
N GLY A 54 -9.31 -7.74 -1.41
CA GLY A 54 -9.33 -9.03 -2.04
C GLY A 54 -8.22 -9.17 -3.07
N GLU A 55 -8.23 -10.28 -3.75
CA GLU A 55 -7.16 -10.64 -4.67
C GLU A 55 -7.76 -10.88 -6.06
N ILE A 56 -7.05 -10.39 -7.08
CA ILE A 56 -7.41 -10.64 -8.47
C ILE A 56 -6.33 -11.53 -9.05
N PRO A 57 -6.64 -12.77 -9.45
CA PRO A 57 -5.63 -13.66 -10.01
C PRO A 57 -5.18 -13.19 -11.39
N ASP A 58 -3.92 -13.43 -11.71
CA ASP A 58 -3.35 -13.15 -13.03
C ASP A 58 -3.52 -11.70 -13.46
N TYR A 59 -3.58 -10.78 -12.52
CA TYR A 59 -3.86 -9.38 -12.80
C TYR A 59 -2.63 -8.62 -13.27
N ALA A 60 -1.47 -8.98 -12.76
CA ALA A 60 -0.23 -8.27 -13.07
C ALA A 60 0.79 -9.24 -13.63
N LEU A 61 1.87 -8.71 -14.17
CA LEU A 61 2.95 -9.53 -14.69
C LEU A 61 4.21 -9.31 -13.87
N MET A 62 4.90 -10.40 -13.57
CA MET A 62 6.23 -10.31 -12.99
C MET A 62 7.20 -9.82 -14.06
N PRO A 63 8.41 -9.39 -13.66
CA PRO A 63 9.38 -8.93 -14.66
C PRO A 63 9.70 -9.96 -15.73
N ASP A 64 9.56 -11.23 -15.44
CA ASP A 64 9.81 -12.29 -16.42
C ASP A 64 8.59 -12.60 -17.28
N GLY A 65 7.50 -11.85 -17.12
CA GLY A 65 6.29 -12.05 -17.90
C GLY A 65 5.31 -13.03 -17.30
N THR A 66 5.62 -13.65 -16.17
CA THR A 66 4.72 -14.59 -15.54
C THR A 66 3.57 -13.86 -14.87
N PRO A 67 2.31 -14.27 -15.10
CA PRO A 67 1.18 -13.65 -14.42
C PRO A 67 1.25 -13.86 -12.92
N CYS A 68 0.83 -12.85 -12.18
CA CYS A 68 0.78 -12.96 -10.73
C CYS A 68 -0.48 -12.29 -10.21
N PRO A 69 -0.96 -12.74 -9.05
CA PRO A 69 -2.15 -12.13 -8.46
C PRO A 69 -1.81 -10.80 -7.80
N THR A 70 -2.80 -9.95 -7.74
CA THR A 70 -2.68 -8.64 -7.13
C THR A 70 -3.70 -8.53 -6.00
N THR A 71 -3.28 -7.98 -4.88
CA THR A 71 -4.15 -7.74 -3.74
C THR A 71 -4.43 -6.26 -3.63
N TYR A 72 -5.70 -5.91 -3.47
CA TYR A 72 -6.12 -4.53 -3.29
C TYR A 72 -6.37 -4.22 -1.83
N PHE A 73 -5.99 -3.00 -1.45
CA PHE A 73 -6.19 -2.52 -0.09
C PHE A 73 -6.83 -1.15 -0.13
N TYR A 74 -7.56 -0.81 0.92
CA TYR A 74 -8.08 0.54 1.05
C TYR A 74 -7.84 1.04 2.47
N LYS A 75 -7.90 2.34 2.63
CA LYS A 75 -7.79 2.96 3.94
C LYS A 75 -8.66 4.20 3.98
N ARG A 76 -9.52 4.27 4.98
CA ARG A 76 -10.31 5.47 5.21
C ARG A 76 -9.53 6.41 6.09
N LEU A 77 -9.56 7.68 5.74
CA LEU A 77 -8.89 8.70 6.51
C LEU A 77 -9.91 9.52 7.26
N ALA A 78 -9.61 9.83 8.52
CA ALA A 78 -10.45 10.71 9.28
C ALA A 78 -10.32 12.11 8.67
N VAL A 79 -11.44 12.68 8.28
CA VAL A 79 -11.45 14.01 7.70
C VAL A 79 -11.74 14.99 8.80
N ALA A 80 -10.83 15.93 9.00
CA ALA A 80 -11.04 16.96 9.99
C ALA A 80 -12.18 17.83 9.55
N GLY A 81 -13.13 17.88 10.34
CA GLY A 81 -14.30 18.61 10.14
C GLY A 81 -15.07 19.34 9.69
#